data_9f66634aae64db0f26992aa1a0d49044
#
_entry.id   9f66634aae64db0f26992aa1a0d49044
#
_cell.length_a   1.000
_cell.length_b   1.000
_cell.length_c   1.000
_cell.angle_alpha   90.00
_cell.angle_beta   90.00
_cell.angle_gamma   90.00
#
_symmetry.space_group_name_H-M   'P 1'
#
loop_
_entity.id
_entity.type
_entity.pdbx_description
1 polymer ?
#
loop_
_entity_poly.entity_id
_entity_poly.type
_entity_poly.pdbx_seq_one_letter_code
_entity_poly.pdbx_strand_id
1 'polypeptide(L)'
;MPIDSGLSRRHILRILAGGAALAAGARPSEAGEARIGRLIGEAKTLPTIAQRIDFISGALRGTTYQGYTLIGGPRRPEQFVVRDDAFDCVTFCETVLAAARARDTAEFETALREIRYRNGIVNWFERNHYFFEWGQHNVANKTCRWIGMDGAVDMEKMVDSQKGLSKRRFAMRVIPSAIFLAHKAVLQSGDIVGFVSRRANLDYFHAGFIAFARDRTLLLRHASESRRRVLDERMDRFLAAYRVRYVTLLRAEQPAAAVAVKKAI
;
A
#
# COMPACT_ATOMS: atom_id res chain seq x y z
N MET A 1 -2.23 35.55 -20.96
CA MET A 1 -1.40 34.44 -21.50
C MET A 1 -1.72 33.19 -20.73
N PRO A 2 -2.36 32.16 -21.28
CA PRO A 2 -2.63 30.91 -20.58
C PRO A 2 -1.41 30.01 -20.66
N ILE A 3 -0.96 29.49 -19.51
CA ILE A 3 0.09 28.50 -19.42
C ILE A 3 -0.56 27.14 -19.70
N ASP A 4 -0.28 26.62 -20.87
CA ASP A 4 -0.70 25.32 -21.38
C ASP A 4 0.06 24.20 -20.61
N SER A 5 -0.60 23.55 -19.67
CA SER A 5 -0.09 22.36 -19.00
C SER A 5 -0.47 21.11 -19.81
N GLY A 6 0.22 20.94 -20.93
CA GLY A 6 0.07 19.80 -21.82
C GLY A 6 0.53 18.49 -21.20
N LEU A 7 -0.28 17.87 -20.36
CA LEU A 7 -0.20 16.44 -20.07
C LEU A 7 -0.96 15.68 -21.17
N SER A 8 -0.21 15.41 -22.23
CA SER A 8 -0.66 14.72 -23.42
C SER A 8 -1.27 13.35 -23.08
N ARG A 9 -2.48 13.12 -23.63
CA ARG A 9 -3.21 11.83 -23.63
C ARG A 9 -2.40 10.65 -24.21
N ARG A 10 -1.19 10.88 -24.71
CA ARG A 10 -0.32 9.88 -25.38
C ARG A 10 0.50 9.01 -24.41
N HIS A 11 0.61 9.35 -23.13
CA HIS A 11 1.38 8.56 -22.15
C HIS A 11 0.61 7.36 -21.58
N ILE A 12 -0.71 7.26 -21.80
CA ILE A 12 -1.54 6.17 -21.28
C ILE A 12 -1.55 4.94 -22.20
N LEU A 13 -1.09 5.05 -23.45
CA LEU A 13 -1.19 3.99 -24.46
C LEU A 13 0.12 3.22 -24.73
N ARG A 14 1.22 3.51 -24.04
CA ARG A 14 2.53 2.84 -24.26
C ARG A 14 2.86 1.69 -23.31
N ILE A 15 1.90 1.17 -22.51
CA ILE A 15 2.14 0.08 -21.56
C ILE A 15 1.97 -1.33 -22.19
N LEU A 16 1.77 -1.46 -23.50
CA LEU A 16 1.52 -2.77 -24.13
C LEU A 16 2.62 -3.30 -25.06
N ALA A 17 3.78 -2.66 -25.15
CA ALA A 17 4.88 -3.23 -25.95
C ALA A 17 6.23 -2.84 -25.35
N GLY A 18 6.84 -3.73 -24.59
CA GLY A 18 8.18 -3.54 -24.06
C GLY A 18 8.77 -4.82 -23.49
N GLY A 19 9.53 -5.53 -24.30
CA GLY A 19 10.70 -6.35 -24.08
C GLY A 19 10.77 -7.24 -22.84
N ALA A 20 10.79 -8.57 -23.06
CA ALA A 20 11.29 -9.55 -22.11
C ALA A 20 12.79 -9.33 -21.90
N ALA A 21 13.20 -8.52 -20.94
CA ALA A 21 14.51 -8.62 -20.34
C ALA A 21 14.44 -9.76 -19.31
N LEU A 22 15.27 -10.76 -19.49
CA LEU A 22 15.56 -11.83 -18.53
C LEU A 22 16.08 -11.17 -17.25
N ALA A 23 15.19 -10.87 -16.31
CA ALA A 23 15.59 -10.47 -14.97
C ALA A 23 16.12 -11.74 -14.28
N ALA A 24 17.44 -11.86 -14.18
CA ALA A 24 18.09 -12.73 -13.21
C ALA A 24 17.43 -12.46 -11.86
N GLY A 25 17.00 -13.53 -11.17
CA GLY A 25 16.29 -13.42 -9.87
C GLY A 25 17.10 -12.54 -8.92
N ALA A 26 16.61 -11.33 -8.67
CA ALA A 26 17.22 -10.47 -7.69
C ALA A 26 16.93 -11.08 -6.31
N ARG A 27 17.94 -11.69 -5.71
CA ARG A 27 17.97 -11.91 -4.27
C ARG A 27 17.86 -10.53 -3.60
N PRO A 28 17.21 -10.43 -2.44
CA PRO A 28 17.26 -9.21 -1.63
C PRO A 28 18.73 -8.81 -1.53
N SER A 29 19.08 -7.55 -1.74
CA SER A 29 20.45 -7.14 -1.47
C SER A 29 20.64 -7.23 0.05
N GLU A 30 21.74 -7.83 0.51
CA GLU A 30 22.08 -7.88 1.95
C GLU A 30 21.99 -6.48 2.60
N ALA A 31 22.26 -5.43 1.82
CA ALA A 31 22.11 -4.05 2.23
C ALA A 31 20.63 -3.64 2.50
N GLY A 32 19.67 -4.23 1.76
CA GLY A 32 18.23 -3.98 1.94
C GLY A 32 17.68 -4.61 3.20
N GLU A 33 18.02 -5.87 3.47
CA GLU A 33 17.66 -6.54 4.71
C GLU A 33 18.24 -5.80 5.93
N ALA A 34 19.46 -5.28 5.82
CA ALA A 34 20.09 -4.48 6.86
C ALA A 34 19.35 -3.17 7.13
N ARG A 35 18.78 -2.49 6.09
CA ARG A 35 18.02 -1.25 6.25
C ARG A 35 16.69 -1.50 6.96
N ILE A 36 15.89 -2.46 6.49
CA ILE A 36 14.61 -2.79 7.13
C ILE A 36 14.83 -3.29 8.56
N GLY A 37 15.81 -4.15 8.81
CA GLY A 37 16.13 -4.63 10.15
C GLY A 37 16.47 -3.50 11.12
N ARG A 38 17.25 -2.50 10.67
CA ARG A 38 17.53 -1.31 11.48
C ARG A 38 16.28 -0.49 11.76
N LEU A 39 15.43 -0.23 10.75
CA LEU A 39 14.19 0.52 10.93
C LEU A 39 13.22 -0.18 11.88
N ILE A 40 13.12 -1.51 11.84
CA ILE A 40 12.36 -2.31 12.81
C ILE A 40 12.93 -2.12 14.21
N GLY A 41 14.27 -2.24 14.36
CA GLY A 41 14.95 -2.07 15.64
C GLY A 41 14.71 -0.70 16.28
N GLU A 42 14.68 0.37 15.49
CA GLU A 42 14.37 1.72 15.94
C GLU A 42 12.87 1.90 16.24
N ALA A 43 12.00 1.44 15.34
CA ALA A 43 10.56 1.59 15.46
C ALA A 43 9.95 0.83 16.65
N LYS A 44 10.51 -0.33 17.05
CA LYS A 44 9.96 -1.15 18.15
C LYS A 44 9.88 -0.41 19.50
N THR A 45 10.67 0.64 19.69
CA THR A 45 10.64 1.47 20.90
C THR A 45 9.42 2.41 20.92
N LEU A 46 8.76 2.61 19.77
CA LEU A 46 7.59 3.46 19.66
C LEU A 46 6.34 2.71 20.15
N PRO A 47 5.50 3.36 20.99
CA PRO A 47 4.43 2.68 21.73
C PRO A 47 3.28 2.19 20.83
N THR A 48 2.99 2.86 19.73
CA THR A 48 1.83 2.54 18.88
C THR A 48 2.21 2.13 17.48
N ILE A 49 1.39 1.25 16.86
CA ILE A 49 1.56 0.86 15.46
C ILE A 49 1.52 2.07 14.52
N ALA A 50 0.69 3.07 14.81
CA ALA A 50 0.60 4.30 14.03
C ALA A 50 1.93 5.08 14.02
N GLN A 51 2.57 5.23 15.18
CA GLN A 51 3.88 5.88 15.29
C GLN A 51 4.97 5.09 14.56
N ARG A 52 4.95 3.75 14.65
CA ARG A 52 5.88 2.88 13.91
C ARG A 52 5.72 3.03 12.40
N ILE A 53 4.49 3.04 11.91
CA ILE A 53 4.18 3.25 10.48
C ILE A 53 4.66 4.63 10.04
N ASP A 54 4.36 5.69 10.79
CA ASP A 54 4.78 7.06 10.44
C ASP A 54 6.31 7.18 10.40
N PHE A 55 7.00 6.62 11.39
CA PHE A 55 8.47 6.58 11.46
C PHE A 55 9.07 5.84 10.26
N ILE A 56 8.68 4.57 10.04
CA ILE A 56 9.27 3.72 8.99
C ILE A 56 8.96 4.31 7.61
N SER A 57 7.70 4.67 7.34
CA SER A 57 7.31 5.27 6.07
C SER A 57 8.03 6.60 5.81
N GLY A 58 8.26 7.39 6.86
CA GLY A 58 9.03 8.63 6.82
C GLY A 58 10.50 8.42 6.47
N ALA A 59 11.13 7.40 7.06
CA ALA A 59 12.52 7.02 6.80
C ALA A 59 12.73 6.45 5.37
N LEU A 60 11.68 5.94 4.74
CA LEU A 60 11.71 5.42 3.37
C LEU A 60 11.44 6.51 2.30
N ARG A 61 11.22 7.79 2.67
CA ARG A 61 11.12 8.88 1.68
C ARG A 61 12.41 8.99 0.87
N GLY A 62 12.24 9.29 -0.42
CA GLY A 62 13.34 9.32 -1.38
C GLY A 62 13.62 7.98 -2.06
N THR A 63 13.14 6.85 -1.51
CA THR A 63 13.27 5.52 -2.15
C THR A 63 12.61 5.53 -3.53
N THR A 64 13.24 4.87 -4.50
CA THR A 64 12.82 4.86 -5.91
C THR A 64 11.41 4.27 -6.08
N TYR A 65 10.60 4.86 -6.96
CA TYR A 65 9.40 4.20 -7.48
C TYR A 65 9.78 3.22 -8.59
N GLN A 66 9.28 2.00 -8.48
CA GLN A 66 9.35 1.00 -9.54
C GLN A 66 8.09 0.15 -9.53
N GLY A 67 7.36 0.15 -10.64
CA GLY A 67 6.23 -0.76 -10.84
C GLY A 67 6.68 -2.16 -11.23
N TYR A 68 5.78 -3.13 -11.04
CA TYR A 68 5.97 -4.52 -11.46
C TYR A 68 7.19 -5.21 -10.81
N THR A 69 7.43 -4.94 -9.54
CA THR A 69 8.56 -5.53 -8.80
C THR A 69 8.29 -6.96 -8.34
N LEU A 70 7.03 -7.40 -8.29
CA LEU A 70 6.67 -8.75 -7.90
C LEU A 70 6.81 -9.73 -9.07
N ILE A 71 7.29 -10.92 -8.77
CA ILE A 71 7.65 -11.94 -9.76
C ILE A 71 6.67 -13.10 -9.65
N GLY A 72 5.96 -13.39 -10.73
CA GLY A 72 4.99 -14.47 -10.83
C GLY A 72 3.96 -14.21 -11.91
N GLY A 73 3.11 -15.20 -12.17
CA GLY A 73 2.04 -15.09 -13.15
C GLY A 73 1.20 -16.37 -13.23
N PRO A 74 0.07 -16.36 -13.97
CA PRO A 74 -0.82 -17.54 -14.08
C PRO A 74 -0.12 -18.80 -14.57
N ARG A 75 1.00 -18.63 -15.31
CA ARG A 75 1.81 -19.73 -15.89
C ARG A 75 3.28 -19.62 -15.51
N ARG A 76 3.63 -18.76 -14.54
CA ARG A 76 4.99 -18.56 -14.05
C ARG A 76 4.95 -18.72 -12.52
N PRO A 77 5.85 -19.52 -11.93
CA PRO A 77 5.93 -19.65 -10.49
C PRO A 77 6.03 -18.29 -9.78
N GLU A 78 5.28 -18.15 -8.71
CA GLU A 78 5.35 -16.98 -7.85
C GLU A 78 6.62 -17.02 -7.00
N GLN A 79 7.28 -15.88 -6.84
CA GLN A 79 8.42 -15.73 -5.96
C GLN A 79 8.08 -14.74 -4.86
N PHE A 80 8.46 -15.06 -3.63
CA PHE A 80 8.36 -14.11 -2.54
C PHE A 80 9.46 -13.07 -2.65
N VAL A 81 9.06 -11.86 -3.03
CA VAL A 81 9.98 -10.74 -3.23
C VAL A 81 9.99 -9.85 -1.98
N VAL A 82 11.18 -9.70 -1.39
CA VAL A 82 11.48 -8.74 -0.31
C VAL A 82 12.44 -7.71 -0.86
N ARG A 83 12.10 -6.42 -0.74
CA ARG A 83 13.02 -5.33 -1.12
C ARG A 83 12.64 -4.02 -0.44
N ASP A 84 13.61 -3.12 -0.32
CA ASP A 84 13.47 -1.80 0.31
C ASP A 84 14.12 -0.67 -0.52
N ASP A 85 14.66 -1.02 -1.69
CA ASP A 85 15.34 -0.11 -2.60
C ASP A 85 14.41 0.52 -3.65
N ALA A 86 13.24 -0.10 -3.89
CA ALA A 86 12.23 0.43 -4.79
C ALA A 86 10.84 -0.13 -4.49
N PHE A 87 9.81 0.68 -4.69
CA PHE A 87 8.41 0.35 -4.43
C PHE A 87 7.48 0.85 -5.52
N ASP A 88 6.38 0.14 -5.73
CA ASP A 88 5.13 0.73 -6.18
C ASP A 88 4.26 1.13 -4.98
N CYS A 89 3.06 1.68 -5.23
CA CYS A 89 2.20 2.19 -4.17
C CYS A 89 1.73 1.09 -3.19
N VAL A 90 1.48 -0.12 -3.66
CA VAL A 90 0.98 -1.23 -2.83
C VAL A 90 2.14 -1.88 -2.08
N THR A 91 3.24 -2.21 -2.77
CA THR A 91 4.42 -2.82 -2.13
C THR A 91 5.05 -1.91 -1.08
N PHE A 92 4.94 -0.58 -1.24
CA PHE A 92 5.30 0.38 -0.19
C PHE A 92 4.42 0.21 1.05
N CYS A 93 3.09 0.14 0.87
CA CYS A 93 2.16 -0.06 1.99
C CYS A 93 2.40 -1.39 2.68
N GLU A 94 2.59 -2.48 1.92
CA GLU A 94 2.86 -3.82 2.46
C GLU A 94 4.13 -3.87 3.29
N THR A 95 5.24 -3.34 2.75
CA THR A 95 6.55 -3.35 3.42
C THR A 95 6.53 -2.54 4.71
N VAL A 96 5.96 -1.33 4.69
CA VAL A 96 5.86 -0.48 5.88
C VAL A 96 4.97 -1.13 6.94
N LEU A 97 3.81 -1.66 6.55
CA LEU A 97 2.87 -2.30 7.47
C LEU A 97 3.49 -3.54 8.12
N ALA A 98 4.17 -4.38 7.33
CA ALA A 98 4.87 -5.56 7.83
C ALA A 98 6.00 -5.19 8.81
N ALA A 99 6.84 -4.23 8.44
CA ALA A 99 7.94 -3.77 9.28
C ALA A 99 7.47 -3.15 10.60
N ALA A 100 6.36 -2.38 10.56
CA ALA A 100 5.79 -1.78 11.77
C ALA A 100 5.20 -2.81 12.74
N ARG A 101 4.79 -3.98 12.24
CA ARG A 101 4.23 -5.08 13.05
C ARG A 101 5.30 -6.04 13.59
N ALA A 102 6.47 -6.06 12.99
CA ALA A 102 7.55 -6.98 13.30
C ALA A 102 8.44 -6.49 14.46
N ARG A 103 9.09 -7.44 15.14
CA ARG A 103 10.11 -7.21 16.16
C ARG A 103 11.53 -7.42 15.61
N ASP A 104 11.63 -8.21 14.55
CA ASP A 104 12.85 -8.54 13.82
C ASP A 104 12.58 -8.85 12.34
N THR A 105 13.62 -9.20 11.57
CA THR A 105 13.52 -9.48 10.15
C THR A 105 12.76 -10.76 9.83
N ALA A 106 12.82 -11.78 10.68
CA ALA A 106 12.10 -13.05 10.46
C ALA A 106 10.57 -12.83 10.62
N GLU A 107 10.17 -12.08 11.64
CA GLU A 107 8.77 -11.66 11.80
C GLU A 107 8.31 -10.74 10.69
N PHE A 108 9.18 -9.84 10.20
CA PHE A 108 8.88 -8.98 9.06
C PHE A 108 8.54 -9.79 7.80
N GLU A 109 9.36 -10.78 7.44
CA GLU A 109 9.08 -11.61 6.27
C GLU A 109 7.78 -12.40 6.43
N THR A 110 7.52 -12.93 7.63
CA THR A 110 6.28 -13.62 7.94
C THR A 110 5.09 -12.69 7.79
N ALA A 111 5.14 -11.52 8.41
CA ALA A 111 4.08 -10.50 8.30
C ALA A 111 3.87 -10.03 6.86
N LEU A 112 4.95 -9.81 6.09
CA LEU A 112 4.86 -9.40 4.69
C LEU A 112 4.19 -10.47 3.83
N ARG A 113 4.47 -11.73 4.09
CA ARG A 113 3.84 -12.87 3.42
C ARG A 113 2.35 -12.95 3.73
N GLU A 114 1.98 -12.80 4.99
CA GLU A 114 0.58 -12.80 5.44
C GLU A 114 -0.21 -11.60 4.93
N ILE A 115 0.42 -10.42 4.79
CA ILE A 115 -0.21 -9.21 4.25
C ILE A 115 -0.45 -9.33 2.75
N ARG A 116 0.50 -9.88 2.01
CA ARG A 116 0.50 -9.94 0.54
C ARG A 116 -0.32 -11.09 -0.01
N TYR A 117 -0.29 -12.25 0.66
CA TYR A 117 -0.90 -13.48 0.19
C TYR A 117 -1.97 -13.99 1.13
N ARG A 118 -3.08 -14.50 0.58
CA ARG A 118 -4.09 -15.19 1.39
C ARG A 118 -3.45 -16.39 2.11
N ASN A 119 -3.68 -16.47 3.41
CA ASN A 119 -3.12 -17.50 4.28
C ASN A 119 -1.58 -17.60 4.27
N GLY A 120 -0.88 -16.55 3.83
CA GLY A 120 0.58 -16.54 3.72
C GLY A 120 1.16 -17.47 2.65
N ILE A 121 0.30 -18.02 1.75
CA ILE A 121 0.72 -18.98 0.72
C ILE A 121 1.31 -18.25 -0.48
N VAL A 122 2.61 -18.42 -0.72
CA VAL A 122 3.32 -17.83 -1.86
C VAL A 122 2.90 -18.52 -3.15
N ASN A 123 1.84 -18.02 -3.73
CA ASN A 123 1.26 -18.49 -4.99
C ASN A 123 0.58 -17.32 -5.69
N TRP A 124 0.71 -17.24 -7.03
CA TRP A 124 0.14 -16.13 -7.79
C TRP A 124 -1.38 -16.00 -7.60
N PHE A 125 -2.12 -17.11 -7.52
CA PHE A 125 -3.57 -17.10 -7.32
C PHE A 125 -3.96 -16.73 -5.88
N GLU A 126 -3.03 -16.84 -4.91
CA GLU A 126 -3.22 -16.44 -3.52
C GLU A 126 -2.75 -15.00 -3.26
N ARG A 127 -2.04 -14.36 -4.18
CA ARG A 127 -1.66 -12.95 -4.07
C ARG A 127 -2.91 -12.05 -4.13
N ASN A 128 -2.98 -11.06 -3.27
CA ASN A 128 -4.04 -10.06 -3.30
C ASN A 128 -3.79 -9.09 -4.46
N HIS A 129 -4.39 -9.36 -5.64
CA HIS A 129 -4.15 -8.59 -6.86
C HIS A 129 -4.90 -7.27 -6.92
N TYR A 130 -5.99 -7.16 -6.20
CA TYR A 130 -6.82 -5.96 -6.10
C TYR A 130 -6.70 -5.37 -4.70
N PHE A 131 -6.63 -4.05 -4.61
CA PHE A 131 -6.47 -3.38 -3.31
C PHE A 131 -7.68 -3.61 -2.39
N PHE A 132 -8.88 -3.77 -2.96
CA PHE A 132 -10.06 -4.14 -2.18
C PHE A 132 -9.92 -5.51 -1.52
N GLU A 133 -9.47 -6.51 -2.27
CA GLU A 133 -9.21 -7.87 -1.73
C GLU A 133 -8.10 -7.84 -0.70
N TRP A 134 -7.05 -7.05 -0.97
CA TRP A 134 -5.96 -6.82 -0.03
C TRP A 134 -6.49 -6.24 1.29
N GLY A 135 -7.38 -5.24 1.22
CA GLY A 135 -8.02 -4.65 2.39
C GLY A 135 -8.91 -5.65 3.14
N GLN A 136 -9.78 -6.39 2.43
CA GLN A 136 -10.64 -7.40 3.03
C GLN A 136 -9.84 -8.50 3.74
N HIS A 137 -8.77 -8.99 3.09
CA HIS A 137 -7.89 -10.01 3.66
C HIS A 137 -7.21 -9.49 4.93
N ASN A 138 -6.65 -8.28 4.89
CA ASN A 138 -5.94 -7.70 6.02
C ASN A 138 -6.88 -7.27 7.17
N VAL A 139 -8.16 -7.10 6.91
CA VAL A 139 -9.17 -6.94 7.96
C VAL A 139 -9.56 -8.30 8.56
N ALA A 140 -9.76 -9.32 7.73
CA ALA A 140 -10.11 -10.66 8.18
C ALA A 140 -9.03 -11.28 9.09
N ASN A 141 -7.75 -11.06 8.78
CA ASN A 141 -6.60 -11.54 9.58
C ASN A 141 -6.19 -10.59 10.72
N LYS A 142 -6.99 -9.54 11.00
CA LYS A 142 -6.77 -8.55 12.07
C LYS A 142 -5.47 -7.76 11.94
N THR A 143 -4.97 -7.59 10.73
CA THR A 143 -3.85 -6.69 10.44
C THR A 143 -4.33 -5.24 10.40
N CYS A 144 -5.53 -5.01 9.86
CA CYS A 144 -6.17 -3.70 9.75
C CYS A 144 -7.65 -3.79 10.12
N ARG A 145 -8.27 -2.62 10.26
CA ARG A 145 -9.73 -2.45 10.26
C ARG A 145 -10.15 -1.33 9.33
N TRP A 146 -11.36 -1.42 8.76
CA TRP A 146 -11.92 -0.33 7.98
C TRP A 146 -12.26 0.86 8.87
N ILE A 147 -12.02 2.08 8.38
CA ILE A 147 -12.46 3.32 9.00
C ILE A 147 -13.63 3.86 8.19
N GLY A 148 -14.81 3.88 8.79
CA GLY A 148 -15.99 4.54 8.23
C GLY A 148 -16.01 6.04 8.57
N MET A 149 -16.80 6.77 7.77
CA MET A 149 -17.16 8.17 8.05
C MET A 149 -18.65 8.34 7.74
N ASP A 150 -19.30 9.22 8.49
CA ASP A 150 -20.68 9.62 8.18
C ASP A 150 -20.74 10.20 6.77
N GLY A 151 -21.74 9.79 5.99
CA GLY A 151 -21.84 10.14 4.56
C GLY A 151 -21.02 9.24 3.62
N ALA A 152 -20.42 8.15 4.11
CA ALA A 152 -19.90 7.10 3.23
C ALA A 152 -21.05 6.42 2.48
N VAL A 153 -20.79 6.06 1.22
CA VAL A 153 -21.78 5.48 0.30
C VAL A 153 -21.36 4.08 -0.15
N ASP A 154 -22.35 3.26 -0.50
CA ASP A 154 -22.09 1.94 -1.07
C ASP A 154 -21.85 2.07 -2.58
N MET A 155 -20.88 1.32 -3.07
CA MET A 155 -20.47 1.29 -4.47
C MET A 155 -20.19 -0.13 -4.91
N GLU A 156 -20.65 -0.48 -6.12
CA GLU A 156 -20.30 -1.74 -6.74
C GLU A 156 -19.39 -1.53 -7.95
N LYS A 157 -18.44 -2.44 -8.12
CA LYS A 157 -17.57 -2.50 -9.30
C LYS A 157 -17.44 -3.91 -9.81
N MET A 158 -17.43 -4.03 -11.15
CA MET A 158 -17.06 -5.27 -11.84
C MET A 158 -15.63 -5.12 -12.34
N VAL A 159 -14.68 -5.79 -11.70
CA VAL A 159 -13.25 -5.65 -12.00
C VAL A 159 -12.73 -6.85 -12.80
N ASP A 160 -11.91 -6.57 -13.81
CA ASP A 160 -11.23 -7.56 -14.68
C ASP A 160 -9.88 -7.03 -15.19
N SER A 161 -9.31 -6.04 -14.51
CA SER A 161 -8.07 -5.39 -14.93
C SER A 161 -6.84 -6.31 -14.83
N GLN A 162 -6.90 -7.34 -13.99
CA GLN A 162 -5.79 -8.28 -13.79
C GLN A 162 -5.91 -9.46 -14.77
N LYS A 163 -5.00 -9.49 -15.76
CA LYS A 163 -4.94 -10.59 -16.73
C LYS A 163 -4.69 -11.93 -16.03
N GLY A 164 -5.50 -12.93 -16.37
CA GLY A 164 -5.40 -14.28 -15.81
C GLY A 164 -6.31 -14.51 -14.60
N LEU A 165 -7.02 -13.50 -14.12
CA LEU A 165 -8.11 -13.65 -13.15
C LEU A 165 -9.46 -13.49 -13.83
N SER A 166 -10.46 -14.21 -13.31
CA SER A 166 -11.86 -14.02 -13.71
C SER A 166 -12.38 -12.66 -13.25
N LYS A 167 -13.39 -12.16 -13.93
CA LYS A 167 -14.13 -10.96 -13.55
C LYS A 167 -14.74 -11.13 -12.15
N ARG A 168 -14.63 -10.10 -11.29
CA ARG A 168 -15.09 -10.12 -9.90
C ARG A 168 -15.99 -8.93 -9.61
N ARG A 169 -17.02 -9.16 -8.81
CA ARG A 169 -17.90 -8.10 -8.27
C ARG A 169 -17.40 -7.69 -6.89
N PHE A 170 -17.14 -6.40 -6.71
CA PHE A 170 -16.76 -5.81 -5.43
C PHE A 170 -17.86 -4.86 -4.96
N ALA A 171 -18.42 -5.15 -3.77
CA ALA A 171 -19.28 -4.25 -3.04
C ALA A 171 -18.44 -3.53 -1.99
N MET A 172 -18.25 -2.23 -2.16
CA MET A 172 -17.33 -1.40 -1.37
C MET A 172 -18.11 -0.28 -0.70
N ARG A 173 -17.78 0.00 0.56
CA ARG A 173 -18.21 1.23 1.21
C ARG A 173 -17.12 2.28 1.05
N VAL A 174 -17.44 3.38 0.37
CA VAL A 174 -16.48 4.41 -0.03
C VAL A 174 -16.85 5.78 0.53
N ILE A 175 -15.86 6.63 0.78
CA ILE A 175 -16.00 7.94 1.38
C ILE A 175 -15.83 8.98 0.27
N PRO A 176 -16.83 9.87 0.01
CA PRO A 176 -16.65 11.00 -0.89
C PRO A 176 -15.47 11.88 -0.47
N SER A 177 -14.65 12.32 -1.43
CA SER A 177 -13.43 13.10 -1.14
C SER A 177 -13.70 14.39 -0.37
N ALA A 178 -14.86 15.02 -0.56
CA ALA A 178 -15.25 16.20 0.20
C ALA A 178 -15.49 15.87 1.68
N ILE A 179 -16.17 14.77 1.96
CA ILE A 179 -16.40 14.26 3.33
C ILE A 179 -15.08 13.88 3.99
N PHE A 180 -14.21 13.15 3.27
CA PHE A 180 -12.89 12.79 3.75
C PHE A 180 -12.08 14.03 4.18
N LEU A 181 -12.05 15.10 3.38
CA LEU A 181 -11.34 16.33 3.73
C LEU A 181 -11.98 17.08 4.90
N ALA A 182 -13.32 17.08 4.99
CA ALA A 182 -14.05 17.74 6.08
C ALA A 182 -13.80 17.05 7.43
N HIS A 183 -13.64 15.73 7.45
CA HIS A 183 -13.51 14.93 8.67
C HIS A 183 -12.05 14.55 8.98
N LYS A 184 -11.07 15.37 8.59
CA LYS A 184 -9.64 15.10 8.86
C LYS A 184 -9.28 14.91 10.33
N ALA A 185 -10.13 15.34 11.26
CA ALA A 185 -9.91 15.17 12.71
C ALA A 185 -9.94 13.70 13.17
N VAL A 186 -10.61 12.80 12.44
CA VAL A 186 -10.64 11.36 12.79
C VAL A 186 -9.44 10.59 12.22
N LEU A 187 -8.66 11.22 11.31
CA LEU A 187 -7.49 10.63 10.69
C LEU A 187 -6.28 10.69 11.61
N GLN A 188 -5.41 9.70 11.49
CA GLN A 188 -4.12 9.70 12.16
C GLN A 188 -2.99 9.34 11.19
N SER A 189 -1.76 9.76 11.50
CA SER A 189 -0.58 9.29 10.76
C SER A 189 -0.54 7.76 10.79
N GLY A 190 -0.24 7.16 9.63
CA GLY A 190 -0.22 5.71 9.48
C GLY A 190 -1.55 5.07 9.03
N ASP A 191 -2.65 5.81 8.95
CA ASP A 191 -3.85 5.32 8.26
C ASP A 191 -3.53 5.09 6.79
N ILE A 192 -4.01 3.98 6.23
CA ILE A 192 -3.83 3.63 4.82
C ILE A 192 -5.03 4.17 4.04
N VAL A 193 -4.76 4.92 2.98
CA VAL A 193 -5.79 5.45 2.09
C VAL A 193 -5.70 4.78 0.73
N GLY A 194 -6.83 4.25 0.25
CA GLY A 194 -7.01 3.76 -1.11
C GLY A 194 -7.82 4.75 -1.94
N PHE A 195 -7.37 5.06 -3.16
CA PHE A 195 -8.03 5.99 -4.07
C PHE A 195 -8.80 5.22 -5.13
N VAL A 196 -10.12 5.29 -5.08
CA VAL A 196 -11.01 4.53 -5.95
C VAL A 196 -10.84 4.95 -7.41
N SER A 197 -10.65 3.98 -8.28
CA SER A 197 -10.46 4.22 -9.70
C SER A 197 -11.74 4.73 -10.37
N ARG A 198 -11.60 5.64 -11.34
CA ARG A 198 -12.70 6.05 -12.22
C ARG A 198 -12.94 5.05 -13.36
N ARG A 199 -12.00 4.14 -13.62
CA ARG A 199 -12.18 3.05 -14.59
C ARG A 199 -13.16 2.03 -14.03
N ALA A 200 -14.11 1.59 -14.85
CA ALA A 200 -15.13 0.65 -14.41
C ALA A 200 -14.53 -0.70 -13.99
N ASN A 201 -13.47 -1.13 -14.68
CA ASN A 201 -12.85 -2.44 -14.52
C ASN A 201 -11.66 -2.48 -13.53
N LEU A 202 -11.40 -1.39 -12.81
CA LEU A 202 -10.33 -1.29 -11.81
C LEU A 202 -10.90 -0.77 -10.51
N ASP A 203 -10.60 -1.41 -9.40
CA ASP A 203 -11.06 -1.00 -8.06
C ASP A 203 -10.38 0.29 -7.60
N TYR A 204 -9.07 0.28 -7.39
CA TYR A 204 -8.27 1.42 -6.97
C TYR A 204 -7.16 1.69 -7.97
N PHE A 205 -6.78 2.95 -8.12
CA PHE A 205 -5.66 3.31 -8.98
C PHE A 205 -4.40 3.67 -8.19
N HIS A 206 -4.53 3.89 -6.89
CA HIS A 206 -3.42 4.28 -6.02
C HIS A 206 -3.71 4.04 -4.54
N ALA A 207 -2.65 3.93 -3.73
CA ALA A 207 -2.70 3.82 -2.28
C ALA A 207 -1.49 4.51 -1.63
N GLY A 208 -1.59 4.80 -0.33
CA GLY A 208 -0.52 5.37 0.46
C GLY A 208 -0.94 5.53 1.93
N PHE A 209 -0.12 6.23 2.70
CA PHE A 209 -0.38 6.53 4.10
C PHE A 209 -0.80 7.97 4.30
N ILE A 210 -1.68 8.18 5.27
CA ILE A 210 -1.93 9.48 5.84
C ILE A 210 -0.69 9.89 6.66
N ALA A 211 -0.27 11.13 6.50
CA ALA A 211 0.72 11.78 7.34
C ALA A 211 0.28 13.22 7.62
N PHE A 212 0.85 13.83 8.64
CA PHE A 212 0.61 15.23 8.98
C PHE A 212 1.94 15.99 9.03
N ALA A 213 1.96 17.18 8.43
CA ALA A 213 3.03 18.13 8.63
C ALA A 213 2.96 18.75 10.04
N ARG A 214 4.01 19.50 10.43
CA ARG A 214 4.04 20.18 11.75
C ARG A 214 2.89 21.15 11.96
N ASP A 215 2.44 21.81 10.91
CA ASP A 215 1.30 22.75 10.90
C ASP A 215 -0.06 22.04 10.77
N ARG A 216 -0.11 20.71 10.93
CA ARG A 216 -1.31 19.89 10.78
C ARG A 216 -1.87 19.84 9.35
N THR A 217 -1.10 20.23 8.34
CA THR A 217 -1.46 19.99 6.95
C THR A 217 -1.55 18.50 6.69
N LEU A 218 -2.67 18.05 6.08
CA LEU A 218 -2.89 16.65 5.71
C LEU A 218 -2.05 16.29 4.48
N LEU A 219 -1.20 15.28 4.64
CA LEU A 219 -0.29 14.78 3.60
C LEU A 219 -0.66 13.36 3.20
N LEU A 220 -0.38 13.03 1.95
CA LEU A 220 -0.28 11.69 1.42
C LEU A 220 1.19 11.31 1.34
N ARG A 221 1.59 10.27 2.07
CA ARG A 221 2.91 9.65 1.94
C ARG A 221 2.81 8.41 1.08
N HIS A 222 3.43 8.41 -0.09
CA HIS A 222 3.23 7.36 -1.08
C HIS A 222 4.45 7.16 -2.00
N ALA A 223 4.54 5.99 -2.64
CA ALA A 223 5.44 5.78 -3.76
C ALA A 223 4.79 6.35 -5.03
N SER A 224 5.29 7.49 -5.48
CA SER A 224 4.74 8.24 -6.61
C SER A 224 5.36 7.84 -7.93
N GLU A 225 4.55 7.33 -8.87
CA GLU A 225 5.02 7.03 -10.23
C GLU A 225 5.48 8.29 -10.97
N SER A 226 4.71 9.38 -10.89
CA SER A 226 5.01 10.63 -11.58
C SER A 226 6.26 11.33 -11.04
N ARG A 227 6.54 11.20 -9.73
CA ARG A 227 7.73 11.75 -9.07
C ARG A 227 8.89 10.75 -8.95
N ARG A 228 8.68 9.51 -9.37
CA ARG A 228 9.68 8.43 -9.40
C ARG A 228 10.29 8.09 -8.03
N ARG A 229 9.60 8.40 -6.95
CA ARG A 229 10.08 8.16 -5.58
C ARG A 229 8.98 8.16 -4.54
N VAL A 230 9.29 7.68 -3.35
CA VAL A 230 8.48 7.86 -2.14
C VAL A 230 8.60 9.31 -1.67
N LEU A 231 7.46 9.97 -1.41
CA LEU A 231 7.43 11.36 -0.96
C LEU A 231 6.14 11.68 -0.19
N ASP A 232 6.15 12.85 0.45
CA ASP A 232 4.96 13.46 1.02
C ASP A 232 4.40 14.49 0.03
N GLU A 233 3.09 14.42 -0.25
CA GLU A 233 2.36 15.36 -1.09
C GLU A 233 1.13 15.87 -0.34
N ARG A 234 0.74 17.13 -0.55
CA ARG A 234 -0.50 17.63 0.05
C ARG A 234 -1.71 16.85 -0.48
N MET A 235 -2.51 16.31 0.44
CA MET A 235 -3.65 15.47 0.11
C MET A 235 -4.68 16.19 -0.77
N ASP A 236 -5.00 17.44 -0.45
CA ASP A 236 -5.95 18.25 -1.21
C ASP A 236 -5.50 18.46 -2.66
N ARG A 237 -4.20 18.69 -2.88
CA ARG A 237 -3.61 18.85 -4.23
C ARG A 237 -3.66 17.53 -5.00
N PHE A 238 -3.34 16.42 -4.34
CA PHE A 238 -3.41 15.09 -4.97
C PHE A 238 -4.84 14.77 -5.40
N LEU A 239 -5.83 14.94 -4.50
CA LEU A 239 -7.24 14.68 -4.81
C LEU A 239 -7.73 15.54 -5.99
N ALA A 240 -7.34 16.81 -6.05
CA ALA A 240 -7.71 17.71 -7.14
C ALA A 240 -7.03 17.33 -8.47
N ALA A 241 -5.71 17.07 -8.45
CA ALA A 241 -4.93 16.75 -9.65
C ALA A 241 -5.42 15.47 -10.34
N TYR A 242 -5.74 14.44 -9.56
CA TYR A 242 -6.25 13.17 -10.07
C TYR A 242 -7.78 13.08 -10.14
N ARG A 243 -8.50 14.18 -9.79
CA ARG A 243 -9.97 14.26 -9.77
C ARG A 243 -10.60 13.08 -9.01
N VAL A 244 -10.03 12.78 -7.83
CA VAL A 244 -10.47 11.68 -6.99
C VAL A 244 -11.88 11.97 -6.46
N ARG A 245 -12.81 11.04 -6.66
CA ARG A 245 -14.19 11.18 -6.17
C ARG A 245 -14.39 10.48 -4.83
N TYR A 246 -13.74 9.34 -4.64
CA TYR A 246 -13.94 8.47 -3.50
C TYR A 246 -12.63 7.89 -3.00
N VAL A 247 -12.55 7.72 -1.69
CA VAL A 247 -11.45 7.03 -1.01
C VAL A 247 -12.00 5.95 -0.09
N THR A 248 -11.14 5.03 0.33
CA THR A 248 -11.39 4.16 1.48
C THR A 248 -10.24 4.29 2.47
N LEU A 249 -10.49 3.96 3.72
CA LEU A 249 -9.52 4.07 4.78
C LEU A 249 -9.41 2.75 5.54
N LEU A 250 -8.17 2.37 5.82
CA LEU A 250 -7.81 1.27 6.70
C LEU A 250 -6.90 1.80 7.80
N ARG A 251 -7.08 1.30 9.01
CA ARG A 251 -6.19 1.57 10.13
C ARG A 251 -5.54 0.28 10.58
N ALA A 252 -4.21 0.30 10.69
CA ALA A 252 -3.46 -0.84 11.21
C ALA A 252 -3.83 -1.13 12.66
N GLU A 253 -3.96 -2.39 12.99
CA GLU A 253 -4.22 -2.84 14.36
C GLU A 253 -2.91 -3.23 15.05
N GLN A 254 -2.85 -2.92 16.34
CA GLN A 254 -1.70 -3.30 17.17
C GLN A 254 -1.58 -4.83 17.16
N PRO A 255 -0.38 -5.40 16.86
CA PRO A 255 -0.19 -6.83 16.99
C PRO A 255 -0.55 -7.30 18.41
N ALA A 256 -1.18 -8.46 18.53
CA ALA A 256 -1.40 -9.07 19.84
C ALA A 256 -0.06 -9.23 20.55
N ALA A 257 -0.01 -8.88 21.83
CA ALA A 257 1.18 -9.14 22.62
C ALA A 257 1.52 -10.63 22.54
N ALA A 258 2.77 -10.96 22.23
CA ALA A 258 3.20 -12.36 22.23
C ALA A 258 2.91 -12.94 23.63
N VAL A 259 2.03 -13.93 23.68
CA VAL A 259 1.82 -14.70 24.91
C VAL A 259 3.17 -15.37 25.21
N ALA A 260 3.84 -14.92 26.26
CA ALA A 260 5.05 -15.57 26.74
C ALA A 260 4.68 -17.00 27.10
N VAL A 261 5.01 -17.96 26.24
CA VAL A 261 4.94 -19.37 26.56
C VAL A 261 5.98 -19.57 27.66
N LYS A 262 5.53 -19.54 28.93
CA LYS A 262 6.37 -20.06 30.04
C LYS A 262 6.68 -21.51 29.69
N LYS A 263 7.91 -21.78 29.24
CA LYS A 263 8.44 -23.15 29.27
C LYS A 263 8.36 -23.56 30.72
N ALA A 264 7.43 -24.46 31.03
CA ALA A 264 7.50 -25.24 32.25
C ALA A 264 8.78 -26.09 32.14
N ILE A 265 9.70 -25.86 33.06
CA ILE A 265 10.90 -26.66 33.25
C ILE A 265 10.49 -27.97 33.94
#